data_40cc25e613eafc682aa5ed8b393fb344
#
_entry.id   40cc25e613eafc682aa5ed8b393fb344
#
_cell.length_a   1.000
_cell.length_b   1.000
_cell.length_c   1.000
_cell.angle_alpha   90.00
_cell.angle_beta   90.00
_cell.angle_gamma   90.00
#
_symmetry.space_group_name_H-M   'P 1'
#
loop_
_entity.id
_entity.type
_entity.pdbx_description
1 polymer ?
#
loop_
_entity_poly.entity_id
_entity_poly.type
_entity_poly.pdbx_seq_one_letter_code
_entity_poly.pdbx_strand_id
1 'polypeptide(L)'
;MLQVRSSLDVADNTGAKIAWAIGVLGRNQIYAGIGDVIKVHIKDAAPDGTVKKGEVHDAVIVRTRHIIRRSDGSYLRFDRNACVIIDKELNPKGTRIFGPVARELREKKFMKIISLAPEVI
;
A
#
# COMPACT_ATOMS: atom_id res chain seq x y z
N MET A 1 -6.38 4.11 10.47
CA MET A 1 -4.92 3.98 10.44
C MET A 1 -4.51 2.55 10.71
N LEU A 2 -3.37 2.17 10.20
CA LEU A 2 -2.89 0.79 10.25
C LEU A 2 -1.83 0.63 11.32
N GLN A 3 -1.80 -0.52 11.96
CA GLN A 3 -0.81 -0.87 12.98
C GLN A 3 -0.29 -2.27 12.72
N VAL A 4 0.63 -2.73 13.56
CA VAL A 4 1.19 -4.08 13.48
C VAL A 4 0.05 -5.10 13.47
N ARG A 5 0.14 -6.08 12.57
CA ARG A 5 -0.84 -7.14 12.30
C ARG A 5 -2.11 -6.68 11.60
N SER A 6 -2.18 -5.42 11.17
CA SER A 6 -3.29 -5.02 10.29
C SER A 6 -3.20 -5.78 8.97
N SER A 7 -4.35 -6.27 8.50
CA SER A 7 -4.44 -6.99 7.23
C SER A 7 -4.70 -5.99 6.10
N LEU A 8 -4.00 -6.17 4.98
CA LEU A 8 -4.15 -5.33 3.80
C LEU A 8 -4.31 -6.21 2.57
N ASP A 9 -5.14 -5.74 1.64
CA ASP A 9 -5.16 -6.32 0.30
C ASP A 9 -3.95 -5.81 -0.47
N VAL A 10 -3.38 -6.64 -1.33
CA VAL A 10 -2.29 -6.21 -2.20
C VAL A 10 -2.88 -5.83 -3.55
N ALA A 11 -2.68 -4.57 -3.95
CA ALA A 11 -3.35 -3.96 -5.09
C ALA A 11 -2.50 -3.98 -6.36
N ASP A 12 -1.62 -4.97 -6.51
CA ASP A 12 -0.77 -5.06 -7.69
C ASP A 12 -0.76 -6.49 -8.25
N ASN A 13 -0.04 -6.66 -9.36
CA ASN A 13 0.02 -7.94 -10.08
C ASN A 13 1.25 -8.78 -9.75
N THR A 14 1.86 -8.58 -8.57
CA THR A 14 3.00 -9.39 -8.13
C THR A 14 2.63 -10.82 -7.76
N GLY A 15 1.35 -11.09 -7.62
CA GLY A 15 0.85 -12.38 -7.16
C GLY A 15 0.46 -12.41 -5.69
N ALA A 16 0.96 -11.50 -4.89
CA ALA A 16 0.55 -11.39 -3.50
C ALA A 16 -0.91 -10.95 -3.42
N LYS A 17 -1.66 -11.52 -2.50
CA LYS A 17 -3.08 -11.22 -2.32
C LYS A 17 -3.35 -10.51 -1.01
N ILE A 18 -2.80 -11.01 0.09
CA ILE A 18 -3.01 -10.49 1.43
C ILE A 18 -1.66 -10.32 2.10
N ALA A 19 -1.47 -9.16 2.73
CA ALA A 19 -0.27 -8.85 3.50
C ALA A 19 -0.65 -8.39 4.90
N TRP A 20 0.20 -8.67 5.88
CA TRP A 20 0.03 -8.19 7.25
C TRP A 20 1.15 -7.23 7.58
N ALA A 21 0.82 -6.08 8.16
CA ALA A 21 1.80 -5.08 8.55
C ALA A 21 2.64 -5.60 9.72
N ILE A 22 3.96 -5.46 9.60
CA ILE A 22 4.90 -5.81 10.66
C ILE A 22 5.36 -4.55 11.40
N GLY A 23 5.64 -3.49 10.67
CA GLY A 23 6.09 -2.23 11.27
C GLY A 23 6.10 -1.08 10.28
N VAL A 24 6.23 0.14 10.79
CA VAL A 24 6.29 1.36 9.98
C VAL A 24 7.74 1.77 9.82
N LEU A 25 8.16 2.00 8.58
CA LEU A 25 9.55 2.37 8.28
C LEU A 25 9.75 3.89 8.33
N GLY A 26 10.97 4.29 8.66
CA GLY A 26 11.41 5.67 8.60
C GLY A 26 11.08 6.52 9.82
N ARG A 27 10.15 6.10 10.64
CA ARG A 27 9.78 6.81 11.86
C ARG A 27 9.44 5.83 12.96
N ASN A 28 9.64 6.27 14.19
CA ASN A 28 9.25 5.47 15.35
C ASN A 28 7.76 5.68 15.63
N GLN A 29 6.92 5.24 14.71
CA GLN A 29 5.47 5.40 14.77
C GLN A 29 4.79 4.06 14.96
N ILE A 30 3.66 4.10 15.66
CA ILE A 30 2.80 2.93 15.87
C ILE A 30 1.80 2.78 14.72
N TYR A 31 1.35 3.90 14.16
CA TYR A 31 0.31 3.90 13.12
C TYR A 31 0.85 4.38 11.79
N ALA A 32 0.30 3.83 10.71
CA ALA A 32 0.63 4.22 9.35
C ALA A 32 -0.62 4.63 8.59
N GLY A 33 -0.47 5.59 7.71
CA GLY A 33 -1.54 6.07 6.82
C GLY A 33 -1.12 6.01 5.37
N ILE A 34 -1.90 6.64 4.50
CA ILE A 34 -1.62 6.64 3.06
C ILE A 34 -0.27 7.30 2.77
N GLY A 35 0.51 6.65 1.93
CA GLY A 35 1.83 7.10 1.54
C GLY A 35 2.95 6.70 2.49
N ASP A 36 2.62 6.09 3.61
CA ASP A 36 3.64 5.57 4.52
C ASP A 36 4.17 4.24 4.01
N VAL A 37 5.48 4.04 4.16
CA VAL A 37 6.13 2.77 3.80
C VAL A 37 6.12 1.88 5.03
N ILE A 38 5.64 0.66 4.85
CA ILE A 38 5.57 -0.32 5.93
C ILE A 38 6.28 -1.60 5.51
N LYS A 39 6.70 -2.37 6.48
CA LYS A 39 7.19 -3.73 6.28
C LYS A 39 6.00 -4.67 6.40
N VAL A 40 5.83 -5.55 5.43
CA VAL A 40 4.71 -6.50 5.41
C VAL A 40 5.19 -7.93 5.29
N HIS A 41 4.38 -8.84 5.83
CA HIS A 41 4.54 -10.27 5.70
C HIS A 41 3.42 -10.78 4.79
N ILE A 42 3.78 -11.53 3.76
CA ILE A 42 2.81 -12.03 2.78
C ILE A 42 2.10 -13.26 3.34
N LYS A 43 0.81 -13.13 3.58
CA LYS A 43 0.00 -14.22 4.15
C LYS A 43 -0.65 -15.10 3.09
N ASP A 44 -0.93 -14.54 1.91
CA ASP A 44 -1.52 -15.29 0.82
C ASP A 44 -1.00 -14.75 -0.50
N ALA A 45 -0.64 -15.65 -1.40
CA ALA A 45 -0.10 -15.29 -2.71
C ALA A 45 -0.36 -16.39 -3.72
N ALA A 46 -0.42 -16.02 -5.01
CA ALA A 46 -0.50 -16.98 -6.10
C ALA A 46 0.80 -17.79 -6.19
N PRO A 47 0.72 -19.10 -6.47
CA PRO A 47 1.93 -19.95 -6.49
C PRO A 47 2.95 -19.55 -7.54
N ASP A 48 2.53 -18.95 -8.64
CA ASP A 48 3.37 -18.56 -9.77
C ASP A 48 3.73 -17.07 -9.78
N GLY A 49 3.39 -16.33 -8.73
CA GLY A 49 3.71 -14.92 -8.64
C GLY A 49 5.18 -14.64 -8.34
N THR A 50 5.61 -13.40 -8.57
CA THR A 50 6.96 -12.97 -8.23
C THR A 50 7.17 -12.83 -6.72
N VAL A 51 6.09 -12.56 -6.00
CA VAL A 51 6.10 -12.48 -4.54
C VAL A 51 5.42 -13.74 -4.00
N LYS A 52 6.10 -14.42 -3.09
CA LYS A 52 5.65 -15.71 -2.55
C LYS A 52 5.10 -15.57 -1.14
N LYS A 53 4.24 -16.51 -0.77
CA LYS A 53 3.71 -16.61 0.59
C LYS A 53 4.86 -16.78 1.60
N GLY A 54 4.78 -16.05 2.70
CA GLY A 54 5.77 -16.13 3.77
C GLY A 54 6.93 -15.14 3.63
N GLU A 55 7.07 -14.50 2.49
CA GLU A 55 8.12 -13.50 2.29
C GLU A 55 7.81 -12.19 3.02
N VAL A 56 8.86 -11.43 3.31
CA VAL A 56 8.77 -10.10 3.91
C VAL A 56 9.21 -9.08 2.88
N HIS A 57 8.37 -8.07 2.66
CA HIS A 57 8.62 -7.02 1.67
C HIS A 57 8.29 -5.66 2.23
N ASP A 58 8.80 -4.62 1.57
CA ASP A 58 8.37 -3.25 1.82
C ASP A 58 7.13 -2.97 0.97
N ALA A 59 6.23 -2.17 1.50
CA ALA A 59 5.01 -1.79 0.80
C ALA A 59 4.62 -0.37 1.18
N VAL A 60 3.91 0.29 0.27
CA VAL A 60 3.33 1.61 0.52
C VAL A 60 1.82 1.47 0.58
N ILE A 61 1.21 2.15 1.54
CA ILE A 61 -0.24 2.12 1.72
C ILE A 61 -0.87 3.04 0.70
N VAL A 62 -1.80 2.51 -0.11
CA VAL A 62 -2.47 3.27 -1.17
C VAL A 62 -3.95 3.52 -0.88
N ARG A 63 -4.57 2.72 -0.01
CA ARG A 63 -5.98 2.88 0.41
C ARG A 63 -6.10 2.55 1.89
N THR A 64 -6.96 3.29 2.60
CA THR A 64 -7.26 3.00 4.00
C THR A 64 -8.77 3.11 4.25
N ARG A 65 -9.26 2.36 5.23
CA ARG A 65 -10.62 2.51 5.75
C ARG A 65 -10.74 3.71 6.68
N HIS A 66 -9.64 4.20 7.20
CA HIS A 66 -9.63 5.37 8.06
C HIS A 66 -9.90 6.63 7.24
N ILE A 67 -10.72 7.53 7.76
CA ILE A 67 -11.07 8.77 7.08
C ILE A 67 -9.84 9.67 6.95
N ILE A 68 -9.63 10.19 5.73
CA ILE A 68 -8.60 11.18 5.43
C ILE A 68 -9.30 12.51 5.25
N ARG A 69 -8.92 13.50 6.05
CA ARG A 69 -9.41 14.86 5.88
C ARG A 69 -8.48 15.61 4.94
N ARG A 70 -9.05 16.23 3.92
CA ARG A 70 -8.30 17.03 2.96
C ARG A 70 -8.39 18.53 3.27
N SER A 71 -7.44 19.28 2.74
CA SER A 71 -7.33 20.72 3.01
C SER A 71 -8.53 21.52 2.51
N ASP A 72 -9.24 21.01 1.50
CA ASP A 72 -10.44 21.66 0.96
C ASP A 72 -11.72 21.38 1.75
N GLY A 73 -11.61 20.63 2.86
CA GLY A 73 -12.73 20.24 3.70
C GLY A 73 -13.42 18.94 3.31
N SER A 74 -13.01 18.31 2.22
CA SER A 74 -13.56 17.02 1.82
C SER A 74 -12.92 15.89 2.63
N TYR A 75 -13.58 14.73 2.60
CA TYR A 75 -13.11 13.52 3.27
C TYR A 75 -13.02 12.39 2.26
N LEU A 76 -12.02 11.51 2.47
CA LEU A 76 -11.86 10.33 1.65
C LEU A 76 -11.78 9.10 2.56
N ARG A 77 -12.50 8.06 2.19
CA ARG A 77 -12.42 6.76 2.87
C ARG A 77 -12.65 5.66 1.87
N PHE A 78 -11.81 4.65 1.92
CA PHE A 78 -11.96 3.45 1.11
C PHE A 78 -12.63 2.35 1.94
N ASP A 79 -13.17 1.35 1.26
CA ASP A 79 -13.84 0.22 1.92
C ASP A 79 -12.83 -0.71 2.62
N ARG A 80 -11.61 -0.81 2.09
CA ARG A 80 -10.59 -1.71 2.58
C ARG A 80 -9.22 -1.04 2.57
N ASN A 81 -8.35 -1.55 3.44
CA ASN A 81 -6.94 -1.15 3.41
C ASN A 81 -6.24 -1.90 2.28
N ALA A 82 -5.38 -1.21 1.55
CA ALA A 82 -4.61 -1.82 0.47
C ALA A 82 -3.22 -1.24 0.38
N CYS A 83 -2.29 -2.05 -0.08
CA CYS A 83 -0.90 -1.64 -0.26
C CYS A 83 -0.38 -2.11 -1.62
N VAL A 84 0.75 -1.55 -2.01
CA VAL A 84 1.49 -1.93 -3.22
C VAL A 84 2.90 -2.33 -2.78
N ILE A 85 3.37 -3.49 -3.23
CA ILE A 85 4.72 -3.96 -2.91
C ILE A 85 5.73 -3.12 -3.67
N ILE A 86 6.73 -2.60 -2.96
CA ILE A 86 7.78 -1.77 -3.52
C ILE A 86 9.15 -2.36 -3.25
N ASP A 87 10.14 -1.89 -4.03
CA ASP A 87 11.53 -2.24 -3.79
C ASP A 87 12.20 -1.19 -2.88
N LYS A 88 13.50 -1.32 -2.65
CA LYS A 88 14.24 -0.40 -1.79
C LYS A 88 14.36 1.01 -2.37
N GLU A 89 14.16 1.16 -3.68
CA GLU A 89 14.18 2.44 -4.37
C GLU A 89 12.79 3.09 -4.43
N LEU A 90 11.81 2.50 -3.75
CA LEU A 90 10.41 2.97 -3.68
C LEU A 90 9.66 2.84 -5.01
N ASN A 91 10.14 1.96 -5.90
CA ASN A 91 9.46 1.65 -7.15
C ASN A 91 8.56 0.44 -6.97
N PRO A 92 7.38 0.41 -7.59
CA PRO A 92 6.52 -0.77 -7.50
C PRO A 92 7.19 -1.98 -8.15
N LYS A 93 7.09 -3.14 -7.51
CA LYS A 93 7.60 -4.39 -8.06
C LYS A 93 6.72 -4.92 -9.19
N GLY A 94 5.43 -4.66 -9.12
CA GLY A 94 4.50 -5.05 -10.16
C GLY A 94 4.46 -4.05 -11.30
N THR A 95 3.83 -4.46 -12.40
CA THR A 95 3.68 -3.61 -13.58
C THR A 95 2.28 -3.00 -13.67
N ARG A 96 1.33 -3.45 -12.84
CA ARG A 96 -0.05 -2.98 -12.85
C ARG A 96 -0.52 -2.73 -11.43
N ILE A 97 -1.40 -1.74 -11.28
CA ILE A 97 -2.09 -1.42 -10.04
C ILE A 97 -3.59 -1.66 -10.24
N PHE A 98 -4.23 -2.30 -9.29
CA PHE A 98 -5.66 -2.59 -9.35
C PHE A 98 -6.43 -1.64 -8.46
N GLY A 99 -7.48 -1.03 -9.01
CA GLY A 99 -8.36 -0.14 -8.28
C GLY A 99 -7.79 1.26 -8.07
N PRO A 100 -8.55 2.14 -7.41
CA PRO A 100 -8.15 3.52 -7.21
C PRO A 100 -7.04 3.64 -6.16
N VAL A 101 -6.26 4.73 -6.26
CA VAL A 101 -5.30 5.11 -5.23
C VAL A 101 -5.58 6.55 -4.80
N ALA A 102 -5.17 6.91 -3.60
CA ALA A 102 -5.33 8.27 -3.10
C ALA A 102 -4.29 9.19 -3.72
N ARG A 103 -4.69 10.42 -4.07
CA ARG A 103 -3.75 11.36 -4.67
C ARG A 103 -2.70 11.91 -3.71
N GLU A 104 -2.85 11.67 -2.41
CA GLU A 104 -1.81 11.99 -1.42
C GLU A 104 -0.47 11.32 -1.72
N LEU A 105 -0.47 10.24 -2.49
CA LEU A 105 0.76 9.58 -2.94
C LEU A 105 1.64 10.49 -3.79
N ARG A 106 1.04 11.43 -4.52
CA ARG A 106 1.79 12.40 -5.34
C ARG A 106 2.68 13.28 -4.46
N GLU A 107 2.14 13.73 -3.34
CA GLU A 107 2.90 14.57 -2.39
C GLU A 107 4.02 13.79 -1.73
N LYS A 108 3.88 12.49 -1.61
CA LYS A 108 4.89 11.59 -1.03
C LYS A 108 5.85 11.04 -2.09
N LYS A 109 5.79 11.52 -3.33
CA LYS A 109 6.70 11.21 -4.43
C LYS A 109 6.59 9.79 -5.00
N PHE A 110 5.43 9.18 -4.89
CA PHE A 110 5.15 7.88 -5.50
C PHE A 110 4.55 8.03 -6.90
N MET A 111 5.25 8.75 -7.77
CA MET A 111 4.72 9.09 -9.09
C MET A 111 4.53 7.88 -10.00
N LYS A 112 5.39 6.86 -9.89
CA LYS A 112 5.22 5.65 -10.69
C LYS A 112 3.95 4.90 -10.35
N ILE A 113 3.59 4.86 -9.07
CA ILE A 113 2.33 4.25 -8.62
C ILE A 113 1.14 5.04 -9.17
N ILE A 114 1.21 6.37 -9.09
CA ILE A 114 0.17 7.25 -9.61
C ILE A 114 -0.02 7.02 -11.12
N SER A 115 1.08 6.89 -11.87
CA SER A 115 0.99 6.70 -13.33
C SER A 115 0.46 5.33 -13.73
N LEU A 116 0.66 4.32 -12.90
CA LEU A 116 0.17 2.96 -13.17
C LEU A 116 -1.27 2.75 -12.70
N ALA A 117 -1.75 3.58 -11.80
CA ALA A 117 -3.09 3.41 -11.22
C ALA A 117 -4.17 3.73 -12.26
N PRO A 118 -5.24 2.93 -12.34
CA PRO A 118 -6.34 3.20 -13.27
C PRO A 118 -7.14 4.42 -12.90
N GLU A 119 -7.14 4.79 -11.61
CA GLU A 119 -7.89 5.94 -11.12
C GLU A 119 -7.17 6.52 -9.90
N VAL A 120 -7.08 7.85 -9.85
CA VAL A 120 -6.48 8.57 -8.71
C VAL A 120 -7.55 9.47 -8.12
N ILE A 121 -7.91 9.23 -6.88
CA ILE A 121 -8.94 9.97 -6.15
C ILE A 121 -8.26 10.91 -5.11
#